data_aee6ad75456f6cf12a74e2b6be70e058
#
_entry.id   aee6ad75456f6cf12a74e2b6be70e058
#
_cell.length_a   1.000
_cell.length_b   1.000
_cell.length_c   1.000
_cell.angle_alpha   90.00
_cell.angle_beta   90.00
_cell.angle_gamma   90.00
#
_symmetry.space_group_name_H-M   'P 1'
#
loop_
_entity.id
_entity.type
_entity.pdbx_description
1 polymer ?
#
loop_
_entity_poly.entity_id
_entity_poly.type
_entity_poly.pdbx_seq_one_letter_code
_entity_poly.pdbx_strand_id
1 'polypeptide(L)'
;MGMSPADVQTLLSDKLSDCEVQVDGDGYQYQITVIGDVFEGLNAVKRQQYVYAALNDKIQDGSVHAVTIKAFTPAQWSEQQS
;
A
#
# COMPACT_ATOMS: atom_id res chain seq x y z
N MET A 1 19.06 4.97 -5.71
CA MET A 1 18.20 6.09 -5.32
C MET A 1 16.81 5.59 -4.96
N GLY A 2 16.25 6.11 -3.88
CA GLY A 2 14.92 5.70 -3.45
C GLY A 2 13.83 6.41 -4.23
N MET A 3 12.63 5.87 -4.14
CA MET A 3 11.44 6.48 -4.71
C MET A 3 10.86 7.46 -3.69
N SER A 4 10.27 8.56 -4.16
CA SER A 4 9.52 9.44 -3.28
C SER A 4 8.19 8.78 -2.88
N PRO A 5 7.56 9.23 -1.78
CA PRO A 5 6.22 8.73 -1.45
C PRO A 5 5.22 8.92 -2.58
N ALA A 6 5.30 10.03 -3.30
CA ALA A 6 4.41 10.27 -4.45
C ALA A 6 4.65 9.26 -5.57
N ASP A 7 5.90 8.88 -5.81
CA ASP A 7 6.22 7.87 -6.82
C ASP A 7 5.67 6.50 -6.44
N VAL A 8 5.79 6.13 -5.17
CA VAL A 8 5.23 4.88 -4.66
C VAL A 8 3.71 4.88 -4.78
N GLN A 9 3.08 6.01 -4.46
CA GLN A 9 1.63 6.12 -4.57
C GLN A 9 1.16 5.95 -6.01
N THR A 10 1.84 6.57 -6.96
CA THR A 10 1.51 6.45 -8.38
C THR A 10 1.66 5.00 -8.85
N LEU A 11 2.76 4.36 -8.48
CA LEU A 11 3.00 2.96 -8.84
C LEU A 11 1.90 2.05 -8.31
N LEU A 12 1.55 2.20 -7.04
CA LEU A 12 0.53 1.36 -6.43
C LEU A 12 -0.87 1.67 -6.98
N SER A 13 -1.17 2.93 -7.24
CA SER A 13 -2.46 3.30 -7.82
C SER A 13 -2.65 2.69 -9.20
N ASP A 14 -1.57 2.60 -9.99
CA ASP A 14 -1.63 1.96 -11.29
C ASP A 14 -1.82 0.45 -11.18
N LYS A 15 -1.11 -0.20 -10.26
CA LYS A 15 -1.18 -1.67 -10.11
C LYS A 15 -2.42 -2.12 -9.37
N LEU A 16 -2.92 -1.31 -8.45
CA LEU A 16 -4.10 -1.61 -7.64
C LEU A 16 -5.22 -0.63 -8.00
N SER A 17 -5.61 -0.65 -9.27
CA SER A 17 -6.53 0.36 -9.82
C SER A 17 -7.90 0.38 -9.16
N ASP A 18 -8.30 -0.74 -8.53
CA ASP A 18 -9.58 -0.82 -7.83
C ASP A 18 -9.51 -0.33 -6.38
N CYS A 19 -8.34 0.14 -5.96
CA CYS A 19 -8.11 0.55 -4.58
C CYS A 19 -7.76 2.03 -4.51
N GLU A 20 -8.09 2.64 -3.38
CA GLU A 20 -7.57 3.95 -3.03
C GLU A 20 -6.24 3.75 -2.30
N VAL A 21 -5.21 4.47 -2.70
CA VAL A 21 -3.87 4.33 -2.13
C VAL A 21 -3.41 5.66 -1.58
N GLN A 22 -2.89 5.63 -0.36
CA GLN A 22 -2.27 6.78 0.29
C GLN A 22 -0.89 6.36 0.77
N VAL A 23 0.13 7.17 0.46
CA VAL A 23 1.50 6.87 0.84
C VAL A 23 2.11 8.09 1.51
N ASP A 24 2.61 7.89 2.73
CA ASP A 24 3.38 8.87 3.47
C ASP A 24 4.78 8.33 3.70
N GLY A 25 5.70 9.21 4.00
CA GLY A 25 7.05 8.79 4.35
C GLY A 25 8.08 9.85 4.02
N ASP A 26 9.34 9.48 4.22
CA ASP A 26 10.48 10.39 4.05
C ASP A 26 11.42 9.96 2.90
N GLY A 27 11.01 8.99 2.09
CA GLY A 27 11.84 8.44 1.02
C GLY A 27 12.69 7.26 1.45
N TYR A 28 12.77 6.99 2.75
CA TYR A 28 13.44 5.81 3.30
C TYR A 28 12.43 4.85 3.92
N GLN A 29 11.52 5.37 4.71
CA GLN A 29 10.40 4.61 5.28
C GLN A 29 9.11 5.07 4.64
N TYR A 30 8.24 4.12 4.34
CA TYR A 30 6.96 4.41 3.69
C TYR A 30 5.83 3.83 4.53
N GLN A 31 4.80 4.65 4.74
CA GLN A 31 3.56 4.20 5.36
C GLN A 31 2.50 4.16 4.27
N ILE A 32 2.00 2.98 3.99
CA ILE A 32 1.12 2.73 2.86
C ILE A 32 -0.24 2.31 3.39
N THR A 33 -1.27 3.05 2.99
CA THR A 33 -2.66 2.73 3.32
C THR A 33 -3.39 2.41 2.02
N VAL A 34 -4.02 1.25 1.95
CA VAL A 34 -4.74 0.81 0.76
C VAL A 34 -6.17 0.46 1.18
N ILE A 35 -7.13 1.01 0.48
CA ILE A 35 -8.56 0.83 0.77
C ILE A 35 -9.22 0.25 -0.47
N GLY A 36 -9.87 -0.90 -0.32
CA GLY A 36 -10.54 -1.51 -1.45
C GLY A 36 -11.41 -2.70 -1.07
N ASP A 37 -12.42 -2.96 -1.88
CA ASP A 37 -13.32 -4.10 -1.69
C ASP A 37 -12.60 -5.44 -1.81
N VAL A 38 -11.47 -5.46 -2.51
CA VAL A 38 -10.69 -6.68 -2.71
C VAL A 38 -10.24 -7.30 -1.40
N PHE A 39 -10.19 -6.51 -0.33
CA PHE A 39 -9.76 -7.00 0.99
C PHE A 39 -10.87 -7.67 1.79
N GLU A 40 -12.12 -7.65 1.28
CA GLU A 40 -13.22 -8.37 1.91
C GLU A 40 -12.88 -9.86 2.00
N GLY A 41 -13.04 -10.42 3.20
CA GLY A 41 -12.77 -11.83 3.40
C GLY A 41 -11.31 -12.22 3.53
N LEU A 42 -10.38 -11.28 3.36
CA LEU A 42 -8.95 -11.54 3.52
C LEU A 42 -8.50 -11.17 4.93
N ASN A 43 -7.68 -12.04 5.55
CA ASN A 43 -7.07 -11.72 6.83
C ASN A 43 -5.88 -10.75 6.63
N ALA A 44 -5.30 -10.30 7.75
CA ALA A 44 -4.24 -9.30 7.72
C ALA A 44 -3.03 -9.76 6.90
N VAL A 45 -2.64 -11.02 7.02
CA VAL A 45 -1.48 -11.55 6.30
C VAL A 45 -1.72 -11.53 4.80
N LYS A 46 -2.89 -11.98 4.37
CA LYS A 46 -3.21 -12.01 2.94
C LYS A 46 -3.34 -10.62 2.34
N ARG A 47 -3.87 -9.67 3.12
CA ARG A 47 -3.94 -8.27 2.68
C ARG A 47 -2.55 -7.70 2.45
N GLN A 48 -1.64 -7.95 3.38
CA GLN A 48 -0.27 -7.47 3.23
C GLN A 48 0.42 -8.12 2.04
N GLN A 49 0.23 -9.42 1.85
CA GLN A 49 0.80 -10.11 0.70
C GLN A 49 0.29 -9.54 -0.62
N TYR A 50 -0.99 -9.18 -0.66
CA TYR A 50 -1.59 -8.61 -1.85
C TYR A 50 -0.92 -7.29 -2.24
N VAL A 51 -0.75 -6.40 -1.27
CA VAL A 51 -0.11 -5.10 -1.52
C VAL A 51 1.38 -5.26 -1.76
N TYR A 52 2.03 -6.12 -0.98
CA TYR A 52 3.47 -6.36 -1.09
C TYR A 52 3.84 -6.87 -2.47
N ALA A 53 3.01 -7.74 -3.04
CA ALA A 53 3.26 -8.28 -4.38
C ALA A 53 3.34 -7.16 -5.44
N ALA A 54 2.58 -6.10 -5.27
CA ALA A 54 2.63 -4.96 -6.18
C ALA A 54 3.92 -4.15 -6.06
N LEU A 55 4.61 -4.26 -4.91
CA LEU A 55 5.86 -3.55 -4.65
C LEU A 55 7.11 -4.43 -4.83
N ASN A 56 6.92 -5.70 -5.07
CA ASN A 56 8.01 -6.67 -4.97
C ASN A 56 9.23 -6.29 -5.81
N ASP A 57 9.02 -5.86 -7.05
CA ASP A 57 10.12 -5.48 -7.92
C ASP A 57 10.95 -4.32 -7.35
N LYS A 58 10.27 -3.35 -6.75
CA LYS A 58 10.92 -2.16 -6.19
C LYS A 58 11.62 -2.46 -4.87
N ILE A 59 11.12 -3.43 -4.15
CA ILE A 59 11.78 -3.88 -2.92
C ILE A 59 13.05 -4.65 -3.27
N GLN A 60 12.97 -5.51 -4.28
CA GLN A 60 14.12 -6.32 -4.68
C GLN A 60 15.24 -5.48 -5.30
N ASP A 61 14.89 -4.43 -6.05
CA ASP A 61 15.93 -3.58 -6.66
C ASP A 61 16.46 -2.51 -5.73
N GLY A 62 15.95 -2.42 -4.50
CA GLY A 62 16.43 -1.47 -3.49
C GLY A 62 15.83 -0.09 -3.58
N SER A 63 14.88 0.15 -4.48
CA SER A 63 14.23 1.45 -4.62
C SER A 63 13.35 1.78 -3.41
N VAL A 64 12.76 0.75 -2.80
CA VAL A 64 11.89 0.87 -1.63
C VAL A 64 12.47 0.00 -0.53
N HIS A 65 12.78 0.60 0.63
CA HIS A 65 13.43 -0.10 1.73
C HIS A 65 12.45 -0.59 2.78
N ALA A 66 11.96 0.31 3.62
CA ALA A 66 11.11 -0.06 4.74
C ALA A 66 9.67 0.36 4.46
N VAL A 67 8.74 -0.58 4.57
CA VAL A 67 7.32 -0.30 4.33
C VAL A 67 6.49 -0.80 5.50
N THR A 68 5.47 -0.02 5.85
CA THR A 68 4.40 -0.43 6.74
C THR A 68 3.12 -0.37 5.93
N ILE A 69 2.41 -1.49 5.84
CA ILE A 69 1.23 -1.61 4.99
C ILE A 69 0.01 -1.78 5.88
N LYS A 70 -1.00 -0.95 5.65
CA LYS A 70 -2.31 -1.07 6.28
C LYS A 70 -3.35 -1.17 5.18
N ALA A 71 -4.17 -2.19 5.23
CA ALA A 71 -5.18 -2.45 4.21
C ALA A 71 -6.57 -2.54 4.86
N PHE A 72 -7.52 -1.86 4.27
CA PHE A 72 -8.88 -1.76 4.80
C PHE A 72 -9.90 -2.00 3.70
N THR A 73 -11.05 -2.56 4.08
CA THR A 73 -12.24 -2.42 3.23
C THR A 73 -12.78 -1.01 3.38
N PRO A 74 -13.60 -0.53 2.42
CA PRO A 74 -14.20 0.80 2.55
C PRO A 74 -14.98 0.98 3.85
N ALA A 75 -15.69 -0.05 4.29
CA ALA A 75 -16.45 0.01 5.55
C ALA A 75 -15.52 0.19 6.75
N GLN A 76 -14.42 -0.56 6.78
CA GLN A 76 -13.45 -0.46 7.88
C GLN A 76 -12.78 0.91 7.90
N TRP A 77 -12.46 1.44 6.73
CA TRP A 77 -11.85 2.77 6.64
C TRP A 77 -12.81 3.85 7.13
N SER A 78 -14.08 3.75 6.73
CA SER A 78 -15.11 4.69 7.18
C SER A 78 -15.24 4.69 8.71
N GLU A 79 -15.20 3.51 9.32
CA GLU A 79 -15.27 3.40 10.79
C GLU A 79 -14.10 4.12 11.47
N GLN A 80 -12.91 4.06 10.87
CA GLN A 80 -11.75 4.73 11.45
C GLN A 80 -11.80 6.25 11.32
N GLN A 81 -12.55 6.76 10.35
CA GLN A 81 -12.68 8.20 10.13
C GLN A 81 -13.74 8.85 11.02
N SER A 82 -14.61 8.07 11.61
CA SER A 82 -15.71 8.61 12.41
C SER A 82 -15.35 8.85 13.87
#